data_b1f4de7f5364a6814f346caa74708612
#
_entry.id   b1f4de7f5364a6814f346caa74708612
#
_cell.length_a   1.000
_cell.length_b   1.000
_cell.length_c   1.000
_cell.angle_alpha   90.00
_cell.angle_beta   90.00
_cell.angle_gamma   90.00
#
_symmetry.space_group_name_H-M   'P 1'
#
loop_
_entity.id
_entity.type
_entity.pdbx_description
1 polymer ?
#
loop_
_entity_poly.entity_id
_entity_poly.type
_entity_poly.pdbx_seq_one_letter_code
_entity_poly.pdbx_strand_id
1 'polypeptide(L)' 'MARVLLFGPLRDLAGWRERQIESGSLAALRTLLADEDGDLGAAIAGPGVQVAVDQALVRGDVGLSPASEVAFLPPMSGG' A
#
# COMPACT_ATOMS: atom_id res chain seq x y z
N MET A 1 -9.04 -3.41 11.76
CA MET A 1 -8.58 -3.46 10.39
C MET A 1 -7.55 -2.37 10.15
N ALA A 2 -6.55 -2.65 9.34
CA ALA A 2 -5.58 -1.62 8.99
C ALA A 2 -6.19 -0.64 7.99
N ARG A 3 -5.83 0.61 8.12
CA ARG A 3 -6.28 1.66 7.22
C ARG A 3 -5.27 1.79 6.09
N VAL A 4 -5.71 1.59 4.85
CA VAL A 4 -4.84 1.58 3.68
C VAL A 4 -5.11 2.82 2.85
N LEU A 5 -4.05 3.57 2.56
CA LEU A 5 -4.13 4.82 1.80
C LEU A 5 -3.34 4.70 0.51
N LEU A 6 -3.93 5.20 -0.57
CA LEU A 6 -3.26 5.30 -1.87
C LEU A 6 -3.16 6.76 -2.29
N PHE A 7 -2.07 7.10 -2.95
CA PHE A 7 -1.81 8.46 -3.38
C PHE A 7 -1.52 8.53 -4.87
N GLY A 8 -1.86 9.65 -5.50
CA GLY A 8 -1.51 9.96 -6.88
C GLY A 8 -2.00 8.91 -7.86
N PRO A 9 -1.13 8.47 -8.78
CA PRO A 9 -1.52 7.49 -9.81
C PRO A 9 -2.01 6.17 -9.24
N LEU A 10 -1.56 5.76 -8.06
CA LEU A 10 -2.02 4.52 -7.44
C LEU A 10 -3.50 4.62 -7.08
N ARG A 11 -3.91 5.76 -6.57
CA ARG A 11 -5.31 6.02 -6.26
C ARG A 11 -6.16 5.99 -7.52
N ASP A 12 -5.69 6.62 -8.59
CA ASP A 12 -6.43 6.67 -9.84
C ASP A 12 -6.57 5.28 -10.45
N LEU A 13 -5.50 4.49 -10.40
CA LEU A 13 -5.51 3.13 -10.93
C LEU A 13 -6.48 2.24 -10.17
N ALA A 14 -6.48 2.34 -8.85
CA ALA A 14 -7.30 1.48 -8.01
C ALA A 14 -8.77 1.87 -7.99
N GLY A 15 -9.06 3.16 -8.17
CA GLY A 15 -10.42 3.67 -8.08
C GLY A 15 -10.87 3.96 -6.64
N TRP A 16 -9.93 3.93 -5.69
CA TRP A 16 -10.21 4.30 -4.31
C TRP A 16 -8.94 4.90 -3.69
N ARG A 17 -9.09 5.66 -2.63
CA ARG A 17 -7.94 6.28 -1.97
C ARG A 17 -7.75 5.82 -0.54
N GLU A 18 -8.77 5.24 0.06
CA GLU A 18 -8.69 4.80 1.45
C GLU A 18 -9.64 3.63 1.65
N ARG A 19 -9.16 2.57 2.28
CA ARG A 19 -9.98 1.42 2.66
C ARG A 19 -9.49 0.86 3.97
N GLN A 20 -10.40 0.25 4.70
CA GLN A 20 -10.06 -0.55 5.87
C GLN A 20 -9.95 -2.00 5.44
N ILE A 21 -8.79 -2.60 5.65
CA ILE A 21 -8.53 -3.96 5.20
C ILE A 21 -7.93 -4.74 6.35
N GLU A 22 -8.48 -5.93 6.60
CA GLU A 22 -7.95 -6.79 7.64
C GLU A 22 -6.74 -7.54 7.10
N SER A 23 -5.59 -7.33 7.73
CA SER A 23 -4.36 -8.00 7.34
C SER A 23 -3.38 -7.98 8.51
N GLY A 24 -2.69 -9.08 8.71
CA GLY A 24 -1.74 -9.21 9.81
C GLY A 24 -0.33 -8.77 9.46
N SER A 25 -0.03 -8.56 8.18
CA SER A 25 1.31 -8.13 7.76
C SER A 25 1.24 -7.37 6.46
N LEU A 26 2.30 -6.62 6.17
CA LEU A 26 2.39 -5.89 4.91
C LEU A 26 2.45 -6.86 3.72
N ALA A 27 3.17 -7.97 3.86
CA ALA A 27 3.23 -8.97 2.79
C ALA A 27 1.85 -9.54 2.48
N ALA A 28 1.07 -9.86 3.51
CA ALA A 28 -0.28 -10.38 3.33
C ALA A 28 -1.18 -9.33 2.68
N LEU A 29 -1.04 -8.07 3.06
CA LEU A 29 -1.79 -6.98 2.47
C LEU A 29 -1.48 -6.83 0.98
N ARG A 30 -0.20 -6.89 0.61
CA ARG A 30 0.20 -6.80 -0.80
C ARG A 30 -0.42 -7.94 -1.62
N THR A 31 -0.40 -9.15 -1.08
CA THR A 31 -0.98 -10.31 -1.75
C THR A 31 -2.49 -10.12 -1.95
N LEU A 32 -3.17 -9.66 -0.91
CA LEU A 32 -4.61 -9.43 -0.98
C LEU A 32 -4.96 -8.39 -2.05
N LEU A 33 -4.23 -7.29 -2.09
CA LEU A 33 -4.47 -6.24 -3.10
C LEU A 33 -4.18 -6.76 -4.51
N ALA A 34 -3.12 -7.54 -4.69
CA ALA A 34 -2.79 -8.12 -5.99
C ALA A 34 -3.84 -9.12 -6.46
N ASP A 35 -4.42 -9.88 -5.53
CA ASP A 35 -5.48 -10.83 -5.87
C ASP A 35 -6.77 -10.14 -6.29
N GLU A 36 -7.08 -9.00 -5.65
CA GLU A 36 -8.27 -8.24 -6.01
C GLU A 36 -8.09 -7.44 -7.29
N ASP A 37 -6.89 -6.92 -7.51
CA ASP A 37 -6.61 -6.01 -8.63
C ASP A 37 -5.15 -6.21 -9.03
N GLY A 38 -4.96 -7.01 -10.08
CA GLY A 38 -3.61 -7.35 -10.57
C GLY A 38 -2.83 -6.13 -11.02
N ASP A 39 -3.50 -5.13 -11.60
CA ASP A 39 -2.82 -3.91 -12.04
C ASP A 39 -2.32 -3.11 -10.84
N LEU A 40 -3.14 -3.00 -9.81
CA LEU A 40 -2.71 -2.32 -8.59
C LEU A 40 -1.58 -3.10 -7.90
N GLY A 41 -1.70 -4.43 -7.83
CA GLY A 41 -0.65 -5.26 -7.25
C GLY A 41 0.68 -5.06 -7.93
N ALA A 42 0.69 -5.02 -9.27
CA ALA A 42 1.91 -4.77 -10.04
C ALA A 42 2.44 -3.36 -9.81
N ALA A 43 1.55 -2.38 -9.73
CA ALA A 43 1.95 -0.99 -9.56
C ALA A 43 2.62 -0.76 -8.20
N ILE A 44 2.05 -1.31 -7.13
CA ILE A 44 2.63 -1.10 -5.79
C ILE A 44 3.93 -1.88 -5.60
N ALA A 45 4.17 -2.90 -6.43
CA ALA A 45 5.44 -3.63 -6.43
C ALA A 45 6.49 -2.97 -7.30
N GLY A 46 6.13 -1.92 -8.04
CA GLY A 46 7.01 -1.27 -8.97
C GLY A 46 8.14 -0.49 -8.31
N PRO A 47 9.19 -0.18 -9.10
CA PRO A 47 10.33 0.54 -8.56
C PRO A 47 9.92 1.96 -8.14
N GLY A 48 10.51 2.42 -7.05
CA GLY A 48 10.26 3.77 -6.55
C GLY A 48 9.03 3.92 -5.69
N VAL A 49 8.14 2.92 -5.63
CA VAL A 49 7.00 2.97 -4.73
C VAL A 49 7.48 2.69 -3.31
N GLN A 50 7.13 3.59 -2.40
CA GLN A 50 7.50 3.46 -0.99
C GLN A 50 6.27 3.17 -0.17
N VAL A 51 6.47 2.56 0.99
CA VAL A 51 5.39 2.24 1.91
C VAL A 51 5.70 2.87 3.25
N ALA A 52 4.73 3.57 3.80
CA ALA A 52 4.82 4.11 5.15
C ALA A 52 3.82 3.38 6.03
N VAL A 53 4.27 2.89 7.18
CA VAL A 53 3.39 2.29 8.17
C VAL A 53 3.44 3.18 9.39
N ASP A 54 2.27 3.67 9.79
CA ASP A 54 2.14 4.63 10.89
C ASP A 54 3.08 5.82 10.69
N GLN A 55 3.13 6.31 9.44
CA GLN A 55 3.87 7.50 9.02
C GLN A 55 5.39 7.32 9.02
N ALA A 56 5.87 6.08 9.14
CA ALA A 56 7.30 5.77 9.05
C ALA A 56 7.56 4.90 7.84
N LEU A 57 8.50 5.28 6.99
CA LEU A 57 8.87 4.48 5.83
C LEU A 57 9.44 3.15 6.29
N VAL A 58 9.00 2.08 5.62
CA VAL A 58 9.45 0.73 5.95
C VAL A 58 10.00 0.05 4.71
N ARG A 59 10.87 -0.92 4.92
CA ARG A 59 11.40 -1.78 3.87
C ARG A 59 11.15 -3.23 4.27
N GLY A 60 10.76 -4.03 3.29
CA GLY A 60 10.46 -5.42 3.55
C GLY A 60 9.13 -5.58 4.26
N ASP A 61 8.95 -6.72 4.91
CA ASP A 61 7.70 -7.04 5.57
C ASP A 61 7.69 -6.53 7.00
N VAL A 62 6.51 -6.10 7.45
CA VAL A 62 6.28 -5.70 8.84
C VAL A 62 4.92 -6.20 9.28
N GLY A 63 4.78 -6.45 10.57
CA GLY A 63 3.49 -6.80 11.14
C GLY A 63 2.56 -5.60 11.17
N LEU A 64 1.27 -5.85 11.00
CA LEU A 64 0.25 -4.82 11.07
C LEU A 64 -0.71 -5.11 12.22
N SER A 65 -1.12 -4.07 12.90
CA SER A 65 -2.15 -4.16 13.93
C SER A 65 -3.46 -3.59 13.39
N PRO A 66 -4.59 -3.80 14.08
CA PRO A 66 -5.85 -3.20 13.66
C PRO A 66 -5.80 -1.67 13.61
N ALA A 67 -4.87 -1.05 14.33
CA ALA A 67 -4.74 0.41 14.35
C ALA A 67 -3.70 0.93 13.35
N SER A 68 -3.05 0.05 12.60
CA SER A 68 -2.01 0.47 11.66
C SER A 68 -2.57 1.27 10.49
N GLU A 69 -1.79 2.25 10.04
CA GLU A 69 -2.07 3.00 8.83
C GLU A 69 -0.99 2.67 7.81
N VAL A 70 -1.38 2.20 6.63
CA VAL A 70 -0.46 1.82 5.57
C VAL A 70 -0.68 2.75 4.39
N ALA A 71 0.35 3.48 4.00
CA ALA A 71 0.29 4.40 2.86
C ALA A 71 1.23 3.92 1.76
N PHE A 72 0.71 3.73 0.56
CA PHE A 72 1.51 3.45 -0.62
C PHE A 72 1.77 4.76 -1.36
N LEU A 73 3.03 5.11 -1.49
CA LEU A 73 3.45 6.38 -2.06
C LEU A 73 4.03 6.15 -3.45
N PRO A 74 3.52 6.85 -4.48
CA PRO A 74 4.03 6.66 -5.82
C PRO A 74 5.47 7.16 -5.94
N PRO A 75 6.18 6.75 -7.00
CA PRO A 75 7.52 7.26 -7.22
C PRO A 75 7.52 8.78 -7.34
N MET A 76 8.52 9.41 -6.75
CA MET A 76 8.71 10.85 -6.87
C MET A 76 9.29 11.14 -8.23
N SER A 77 8.55 11.86 -9.07
CA SER A 77 9.07 12.24 -10.38
C SER A 77 9.92 13.49 -10.24
N GLY A 78 10.97 13.55 -11.04
CA GLY A 78 11.82 14.72 -11.07
C GLY A 78 12.79 14.84 -9.91
N GLY A 79 12.94 13.77 -9.22
CA GLY A 79 13.96 13.69 -8.18
C GLY A 79 13.60 14.34 -6.92
#